data_7f1fb24511b2e286120e10446977b462
#
_entry.id   7f1fb24511b2e286120e10446977b462
#
_cell.length_a   1.000
_cell.length_b   1.000
_cell.length_c   1.000
_cell.angle_alpha   90.00
_cell.angle_beta   90.00
_cell.angle_gamma   90.00
#
_symmetry.space_group_name_H-M   'P 1'
#
loop_
_entity.id
_entity.type
_entity.pdbx_description
1 polymer ?
#
loop_
_entity_poly.entity_id
_entity_poly.type
_entity_poly.pdbx_seq_one_letter_code
_entity_poly.pdbx_strand_id
1 'polypeptide(L)'
;VALLRYVKTPTGWKRVGVERNRRGETLLTKGEVVLERGLYQLRWYVGKKAHFMSVGESLEEAIIAQDKKAAELHDAPEAAKRAGGTFVPEDPARRTLSILKDEFIRLKQKSNKDRETVLAYQNLIGQFLECGKRYPEQIEGIDLLEFCQNLRDRKLSERTVQNYFGSITAFLNFCGIDHKLLVKKEDRPRKEDPDPIPYDKEDVAKFMSHLKTERHRLFFETLLKVGLREREATFLEWEDLNFRDSCVDVKGAKTRMLTVNGEKKEFRFQTKTRKSRTIPLETGLLEKLKAWRQSNPTTQFVFGTRKDLPDGHLLETCKEIAKAAGLVSEDWYLHRFRGTFATWSLWAGVDARTVQEWLGHTKIEMTSRYLAPQRGQKAQDKINAVSWGV
;
A
#
# COMPACT_ATOMS: atom_id res chain seq x y z
N VAL A 1 -1.72 -38.04 12.80
CA VAL A 1 -0.75 -37.20 13.51
C VAL A 1 -1.03 -37.30 15.00
N ALA A 2 -0.03 -37.69 15.82
CA ALA A 2 -0.18 -37.79 17.25
C ALA A 2 0.40 -36.53 17.91
N LEU A 3 -0.32 -35.97 18.90
CA LEU A 3 0.18 -34.87 19.74
C LEU A 3 0.89 -35.47 20.96
N LEU A 4 2.12 -35.05 21.16
CA LEU A 4 2.96 -35.48 22.28
C LEU A 4 3.38 -34.24 23.09
N ARG A 5 3.67 -34.45 24.38
CA ARG A 5 4.37 -33.46 25.18
C ARG A 5 5.70 -34.00 25.64
N TYR A 6 6.75 -33.21 25.55
CA TYR A 6 8.06 -33.52 26.05
C TYR A 6 8.08 -33.16 27.53
N VAL A 7 8.24 -34.12 28.40
CA VAL A 7 8.15 -33.94 29.86
C VAL A 7 9.35 -34.54 30.57
N LYS A 8 9.78 -33.92 31.65
CA LYS A 8 10.82 -34.43 32.53
C LYS A 8 10.20 -35.33 33.61
N THR A 9 10.67 -36.55 33.67
CA THR A 9 10.27 -37.53 34.67
C THR A 9 11.47 -37.85 35.57
N PRO A 10 11.28 -38.56 36.69
CA PRO A 10 12.40 -39.00 37.52
C PRO A 10 13.46 -39.80 36.79
N THR A 11 13.11 -40.41 35.66
CA THR A 11 14.02 -41.23 34.81
C THR A 11 14.53 -40.46 33.60
N GLY A 12 14.33 -39.13 33.49
CA GLY A 12 14.78 -38.28 32.40
C GLY A 12 13.66 -37.72 31.53
N TRP A 13 14.04 -37.07 30.46
CA TRP A 13 13.09 -36.49 29.50
C TRP A 13 12.42 -37.55 28.61
N LYS A 14 11.09 -37.54 28.55
CA LYS A 14 10.30 -38.47 27.73
C LYS A 14 9.22 -37.75 26.90
N ARG A 15 8.83 -38.39 25.79
CA ARG A 15 7.68 -37.99 24.98
C ARG A 15 6.45 -38.76 25.45
N VAL A 16 5.47 -38.04 25.97
CA VAL A 16 4.20 -38.62 26.46
C VAL A 16 3.06 -38.20 25.58
N GLY A 17 2.17 -39.11 25.24
CA GLY A 17 0.98 -38.80 24.47
C GLY A 17 0.05 -37.85 25.21
N VAL A 18 -0.64 -37.00 24.46
CA VAL A 18 -1.63 -36.05 24.98
C VAL A 18 -3.00 -36.46 24.42
N GLU A 19 -3.96 -36.77 25.28
CA GLU A 19 -5.34 -37.07 24.95
C GLU A 19 -6.28 -36.04 25.54
N ARG A 20 -7.40 -35.77 24.91
CA ARG A 20 -8.45 -34.90 25.42
C ARG A 20 -9.55 -35.76 26.10
N ASN A 21 -9.95 -35.33 27.29
CA ASN A 21 -11.15 -35.90 27.90
C ASN A 21 -12.43 -35.30 27.27
N ARG A 22 -13.60 -35.81 27.62
CA ARG A 22 -14.92 -35.32 27.13
C ARG A 22 -15.20 -33.84 27.51
N ARG A 23 -14.44 -33.24 28.44
CA ARG A 23 -14.55 -31.84 28.88
C ARG A 23 -13.53 -30.93 28.18
N GLY A 24 -12.75 -31.46 27.22
CA GLY A 24 -11.71 -30.70 26.51
C GLY A 24 -10.39 -30.54 27.28
N GLU A 25 -10.28 -31.10 28.49
CA GLU A 25 -9.04 -31.04 29.27
C GLU A 25 -8.01 -32.04 28.71
N THR A 26 -6.74 -31.65 28.74
CA THR A 26 -5.64 -32.48 28.25
C THR A 26 -5.08 -33.37 29.35
N LEU A 27 -5.14 -34.65 29.11
CA LEU A 27 -4.57 -35.69 29.98
C LEU A 27 -3.32 -36.28 29.30
N LEU A 28 -2.27 -36.48 30.08
CA LEU A 28 -1.12 -37.27 29.64
C LEU A 28 -1.50 -38.77 29.70
N THR A 29 -1.27 -39.49 28.62
CA THR A 29 -1.72 -40.91 28.47
C THR A 29 -1.02 -41.91 29.38
N LYS A 30 -0.06 -41.49 30.20
CA LYS A 30 0.58 -42.36 31.19
C LYS A 30 0.70 -41.61 32.50
N GLY A 31 0.22 -42.24 33.59
CA GLY A 31 0.29 -41.71 34.96
C GLY A 31 1.69 -41.60 35.55
N GLU A 32 2.66 -41.08 34.79
CA GLU A 32 4.02 -40.81 35.27
C GLU A 32 4.06 -39.46 36.02
N VAL A 33 4.86 -39.41 37.08
CA VAL A 33 5.12 -38.17 37.84
C VAL A 33 5.90 -37.23 36.90
N VAL A 34 5.29 -36.09 36.57
CA VAL A 34 5.88 -35.06 35.72
C VAL A 34 6.52 -34.01 36.60
N LEU A 35 7.84 -33.89 36.53
CA LEU A 35 8.62 -32.88 37.26
C LEU A 35 8.66 -31.55 36.54
N GLU A 36 8.69 -31.55 35.21
CA GLU A 36 8.79 -30.38 34.38
C GLU A 36 8.09 -30.61 33.05
N ARG A 37 7.39 -29.59 32.52
CA ARG A 37 6.65 -29.66 31.27
C ARG A 37 7.41 -28.87 30.18
N GLY A 38 7.89 -29.58 29.15
CA GLY A 38 8.53 -28.99 27.99
C GLY A 38 7.57 -28.71 26.82
N LEU A 39 8.14 -28.60 25.64
CA LEU A 39 7.42 -28.26 24.40
C LEU A 39 6.45 -29.36 23.96
N TYR A 40 5.38 -28.94 23.27
CA TYR A 40 4.55 -29.86 22.50
C TYR A 40 5.27 -30.30 21.23
N GLN A 41 5.04 -31.53 20.78
CA GLN A 41 5.60 -32.12 19.58
C GLN A 41 4.52 -32.89 18.81
N LEU A 42 4.54 -32.78 17.48
CA LEU A 42 3.76 -33.65 16.60
C LEU A 42 4.59 -34.85 16.18
N ARG A 43 3.96 -36.03 16.12
CA ARG A 43 4.54 -37.24 15.54
C ARG A 43 3.65 -37.75 14.43
N TRP A 44 4.23 -38.06 13.30
CA TRP A 44 3.58 -38.75 12.19
C TRP A 44 4.53 -39.75 11.55
N TYR A 45 3.98 -40.59 10.70
CA TYR A 45 4.76 -41.61 9.99
C TYR A 45 4.69 -41.39 8.49
N VAL A 46 5.85 -41.50 7.81
CA VAL A 46 5.93 -41.63 6.37
C VAL A 46 6.56 -42.98 6.08
N GLY A 47 5.73 -43.92 5.58
CA GLY A 47 6.07 -45.33 5.54
C GLY A 47 6.31 -45.88 6.95
N LYS A 48 7.49 -46.50 7.19
CA LYS A 48 7.88 -47.03 8.50
C LYS A 48 8.68 -46.03 9.37
N LYS A 49 8.99 -44.85 8.86
CA LYS A 49 9.83 -43.88 9.54
C LYS A 49 9.00 -42.84 10.30
N ALA A 50 9.27 -42.67 11.59
CA ALA A 50 8.64 -41.67 12.43
C ALA A 50 9.31 -40.29 12.22
N HIS A 51 8.48 -39.24 12.05
CA HIS A 51 8.89 -37.84 11.98
C HIS A 51 8.37 -37.09 13.19
N PHE A 52 9.12 -36.08 13.64
CA PHE A 52 8.78 -35.25 14.78
C PHE A 52 8.95 -33.77 14.44
N MET A 53 8.04 -32.94 14.94
CA MET A 53 8.12 -31.47 14.83
C MET A 53 7.74 -30.83 16.16
N SER A 54 8.58 -29.95 16.69
CA SER A 54 8.27 -29.15 17.87
C SER A 54 7.35 -27.99 17.51
N VAL A 55 6.31 -27.74 18.33
CA VAL A 55 5.25 -26.75 18.03
C VAL A 55 5.04 -25.72 19.14
N GLY A 56 5.97 -25.58 20.07
CA GLY A 56 5.90 -24.57 21.12
C GLY A 56 5.32 -25.08 22.44
N GLU A 57 5.04 -24.17 23.36
CA GLU A 57 4.56 -24.45 24.72
C GLU A 57 3.05 -24.33 24.85
N SER A 58 2.40 -23.66 23.91
CA SER A 58 0.95 -23.46 23.87
C SER A 58 0.23 -24.69 23.35
N LEU A 59 -0.77 -25.14 24.10
CA LEU A 59 -1.63 -26.25 23.65
C LEU A 59 -2.48 -25.87 22.44
N GLU A 60 -2.98 -24.64 22.41
CA GLU A 60 -3.84 -24.15 21.31
C GLU A 60 -3.05 -24.13 19.99
N GLU A 61 -1.82 -23.59 20.00
CA GLU A 61 -0.94 -23.62 18.83
C GLU A 61 -0.61 -25.05 18.40
N ALA A 62 -0.40 -25.96 19.35
CA ALA A 62 -0.09 -27.33 19.08
C ALA A 62 -1.27 -28.09 18.46
N ILE A 63 -2.51 -27.75 18.83
CA ILE A 63 -3.73 -28.32 18.22
C ILE A 63 -3.91 -27.79 16.81
N ILE A 64 -3.78 -26.48 16.59
CA ILE A 64 -3.87 -25.88 15.25
C ILE A 64 -2.82 -26.52 14.31
N ALA A 65 -1.60 -26.69 14.80
CA ALA A 65 -0.54 -27.34 14.05
C ALA A 65 -0.82 -28.83 13.78
N GLN A 66 -1.46 -29.53 14.72
CA GLN A 66 -1.88 -30.91 14.55
C GLN A 66 -2.96 -31.06 13.48
N ASP A 67 -3.99 -30.23 13.52
CA ASP A 67 -5.08 -30.24 12.55
C ASP A 67 -4.59 -29.89 11.15
N LYS A 68 -3.73 -28.85 11.06
CA LYS A 68 -3.07 -28.50 9.80
C LYS A 68 -2.23 -29.63 9.24
N LYS A 69 -1.44 -30.30 10.08
CA LYS A 69 -0.59 -31.43 9.64
C LYS A 69 -1.41 -32.67 9.30
N ALA A 70 -2.54 -32.89 9.97
CA ALA A 70 -3.45 -33.95 9.66
C ALA A 70 -4.12 -33.73 8.30
N ALA A 71 -4.58 -32.51 8.01
CA ALA A 71 -5.13 -32.14 6.71
C ALA A 71 -4.08 -32.34 5.59
N GLU A 72 -2.85 -31.83 5.76
CA GLU A 72 -1.76 -32.05 4.81
C GLU A 72 -1.52 -33.53 4.49
N LEU A 73 -1.65 -34.41 5.46
CA LEU A 73 -1.44 -35.87 5.30
C LEU A 73 -2.66 -36.60 4.77
N HIS A 74 -3.86 -36.07 5.00
CA HIS A 74 -5.13 -36.68 4.55
C HIS A 74 -5.41 -36.32 3.09
N ASP A 75 -5.13 -35.06 2.70
CA ASP A 75 -5.42 -34.56 1.36
C ASP A 75 -4.43 -35.08 0.31
N ALA A 76 -3.20 -35.41 0.73
CA ALA A 76 -2.16 -35.92 -0.16
C ALA A 76 -2.55 -37.24 -0.90
N PRO A 77 -3.18 -38.25 -0.24
CA PRO A 77 -3.59 -39.48 -0.92
C PRO A 77 -4.87 -39.34 -1.76
N GLU A 78 -5.81 -38.48 -1.34
CA GLU A 78 -7.07 -38.28 -2.09
C GLU A 78 -6.84 -37.41 -3.33
N ALA A 79 -6.02 -36.40 -3.25
CA ALA A 79 -5.59 -35.61 -4.41
C ALA A 79 -4.84 -36.46 -5.43
N ALA A 80 -3.97 -37.38 -4.98
CA ALA A 80 -3.27 -38.32 -5.85
C ALA A 80 -4.22 -39.33 -6.51
N LYS A 81 -5.26 -39.81 -5.80
CA LYS A 81 -6.28 -40.72 -6.36
C LYS A 81 -7.19 -40.03 -7.37
N ARG A 82 -7.58 -38.77 -7.14
CA ARG A 82 -8.39 -37.98 -8.08
C ARG A 82 -7.66 -37.60 -9.34
N ALA A 83 -6.32 -37.43 -9.27
CA ALA A 83 -5.48 -37.06 -10.40
C ALA A 83 -5.04 -38.24 -11.28
N GLY A 84 -5.38 -39.47 -10.95
CA GLY A 84 -4.99 -40.66 -11.73
C GLY A 84 -3.46 -40.83 -11.85
N GLY A 85 -2.68 -40.18 -11.00
CA GLY A 85 -1.24 -40.14 -11.10
C GLY A 85 -0.53 -41.00 -10.06
N THR A 86 0.49 -41.72 -10.48
CA THR A 86 1.50 -42.35 -9.62
C THR A 86 2.16 -41.29 -8.76
N PHE A 87 2.28 -41.53 -7.46
CA PHE A 87 3.05 -40.70 -6.53
C PHE A 87 4.49 -40.57 -7.06
N VAL A 88 4.79 -39.42 -7.62
CA VAL A 88 6.17 -39.06 -7.96
C VAL A 88 6.76 -38.39 -6.70
N PRO A 89 7.87 -38.94 -6.13
CA PRO A 89 8.56 -38.28 -5.01
C PRO A 89 8.90 -36.85 -5.41
N GLU A 90 8.62 -35.89 -4.50
CA GLU A 90 8.97 -34.49 -4.74
C GLU A 90 10.48 -34.38 -5.01
N ASP A 91 10.84 -33.85 -6.15
CA ASP A 91 12.20 -33.44 -6.44
C ASP A 91 12.59 -32.32 -5.46
N PRO A 92 13.55 -32.54 -4.56
CA PRO A 92 13.97 -31.52 -3.60
C PRO A 92 14.56 -30.25 -4.26
N ALA A 93 14.89 -30.33 -5.56
CA ALA A 93 15.34 -29.19 -6.36
C ALA A 93 14.16 -28.34 -6.90
N ARG A 94 12.92 -28.83 -6.84
CA ARG A 94 11.74 -28.16 -7.37
C ARG A 94 11.28 -27.03 -6.46
N ARG A 95 11.33 -25.79 -6.96
CA ARG A 95 10.96 -24.60 -6.18
C ARG A 95 9.44 -24.42 -6.11
N THR A 96 8.90 -24.33 -4.90
CA THR A 96 7.49 -24.02 -4.70
C THR A 96 7.21 -22.52 -4.87
N LEU A 97 5.95 -22.17 -5.17
CA LEU A 97 5.50 -20.77 -5.25
C LEU A 97 5.74 -20.00 -3.94
N SER A 98 5.68 -20.68 -2.79
CA SER A 98 5.99 -20.06 -1.49
C SER A 98 7.46 -19.65 -1.38
N ILE A 99 8.37 -20.52 -1.78
CA ILE A 99 9.83 -20.22 -1.81
C ILE A 99 10.09 -19.06 -2.79
N LEU A 100 9.52 -19.13 -3.99
CA LEU A 100 9.66 -18.10 -5.01
C LEU A 100 9.07 -16.75 -4.56
N LYS A 101 7.96 -16.76 -3.81
CA LYS A 101 7.42 -15.54 -3.19
C LYS A 101 8.46 -14.91 -2.25
N ASP A 102 9.03 -15.68 -1.35
CA ASP A 102 10.02 -15.17 -0.39
C ASP A 102 11.26 -14.62 -1.09
N GLU A 103 11.74 -15.28 -2.14
CA GLU A 103 12.84 -14.80 -2.97
C GLU A 103 12.47 -13.50 -3.71
N PHE A 104 11.28 -13.43 -4.30
CA PHE A 104 10.78 -12.21 -4.96
C PHE A 104 10.69 -11.03 -3.99
N ILE A 105 10.17 -11.25 -2.78
CA ILE A 105 10.08 -10.22 -1.75
C ILE A 105 11.47 -9.76 -1.32
N ARG A 106 12.43 -10.67 -1.10
CA ARG A 106 13.83 -10.31 -0.82
C ARG A 106 14.46 -9.49 -1.94
N LEU A 107 14.17 -9.84 -3.20
CA LEU A 107 14.63 -9.07 -4.36
C LEU A 107 14.05 -7.65 -4.35
N LYS A 108 12.74 -7.50 -4.05
CA LYS A 108 12.10 -6.18 -3.96
C LYS A 108 12.66 -5.34 -2.81
N GLN A 109 12.97 -5.95 -1.67
CA GLN A 109 13.65 -5.27 -0.55
C GLN A 109 15.03 -4.76 -0.95
N LYS A 110 15.85 -5.59 -1.61
CA LYS A 110 17.19 -5.21 -2.09
C LYS A 110 17.16 -4.18 -3.22
N SER A 111 16.07 -4.09 -4.00
CA SER A 111 15.92 -3.13 -5.10
C SER A 111 15.49 -1.73 -4.68
N ASN A 112 15.67 -1.37 -3.42
CA ASN A 112 15.37 -0.04 -2.86
C ASN A 112 13.90 0.41 -3.05
N LYS A 113 12.97 -0.54 -3.03
CA LYS A 113 11.53 -0.24 -3.01
C LYS A 113 11.11 0.20 -1.61
N ASP A 114 10.14 1.12 -1.54
CA ASP A 114 9.56 1.52 -0.26
C ASP A 114 8.99 0.33 0.49
N ARG A 115 9.11 0.34 1.83
CA ARG A 115 8.60 -0.72 2.71
C ARG A 115 7.13 -1.03 2.45
N GLU A 116 6.30 0.01 2.26
CA GLU A 116 4.87 -0.13 1.98
C GLU A 116 4.62 -0.89 0.66
N THR A 117 5.40 -0.59 -0.38
CA THR A 117 5.34 -1.31 -1.66
C THR A 117 5.70 -2.79 -1.50
N VAL A 118 6.71 -3.10 -0.69
CA VAL A 118 7.13 -4.49 -0.44
C VAL A 118 6.06 -5.25 0.34
N LEU A 119 5.48 -4.63 1.38
CA LEU A 119 4.36 -5.22 2.14
C LEU A 119 3.13 -5.46 1.27
N ALA A 120 2.82 -4.51 0.36
CA ALA A 120 1.73 -4.68 -0.59
C ALA A 120 1.94 -5.90 -1.51
N TYR A 121 3.14 -6.09 -2.06
CA TYR A 121 3.48 -7.31 -2.81
C TYR A 121 3.33 -8.57 -1.97
N GLN A 122 3.85 -8.56 -0.74
CA GLN A 122 3.81 -9.71 0.15
C GLN A 122 2.37 -10.16 0.45
N ASN A 123 1.50 -9.21 0.81
CA ASN A 123 0.10 -9.46 1.11
C ASN A 123 -0.67 -9.94 -0.13
N LEU A 124 -0.46 -9.27 -1.26
CA LEU A 124 -1.18 -9.54 -2.49
C LEU A 124 -0.83 -10.91 -3.07
N ILE A 125 0.47 -11.25 -3.12
CA ILE A 125 0.92 -12.57 -3.57
C ILE A 125 0.42 -13.64 -2.59
N GLY A 126 0.39 -13.35 -1.27
CA GLY A 126 -0.20 -14.24 -0.27
C GLY A 126 -1.66 -14.58 -0.61
N GLN A 127 -2.50 -13.57 -0.87
CA GLN A 127 -3.89 -13.75 -1.28
C GLN A 127 -4.04 -14.54 -2.60
N PHE A 128 -3.19 -14.27 -3.58
CA PHE A 128 -3.23 -15.01 -4.84
C PHE A 128 -2.91 -16.51 -4.64
N LEU A 129 -1.96 -16.83 -3.76
CA LEU A 129 -1.57 -18.23 -3.48
C LEU A 129 -2.61 -19.02 -2.66
N GLU A 130 -3.68 -18.38 -2.19
CA GLU A 130 -4.86 -19.06 -1.62
C GLU A 130 -5.60 -19.93 -2.65
N CYS A 131 -5.30 -19.78 -3.96
CA CYS A 131 -5.75 -20.70 -5.01
C CYS A 131 -5.30 -22.16 -4.81
N GLY A 132 -4.40 -22.42 -3.83
CA GLY A 132 -3.94 -23.76 -3.45
C GLY A 132 -2.90 -24.38 -4.39
N LYS A 133 -2.48 -23.68 -5.43
CA LYS A 133 -1.42 -24.15 -6.34
C LYS A 133 -0.06 -24.09 -5.65
N ARG A 134 0.73 -25.14 -5.81
CA ARG A 134 2.01 -25.29 -5.12
C ARG A 134 3.21 -24.95 -6.00
N TYR A 135 3.10 -25.22 -7.29
CA TYR A 135 4.19 -25.07 -8.24
C TYR A 135 3.82 -24.13 -9.40
N PRO A 136 4.81 -23.43 -9.97
CA PRO A 136 4.57 -22.48 -11.07
C PRO A 136 3.78 -23.05 -12.24
N GLU A 137 4.08 -24.26 -12.66
CA GLU A 137 3.47 -24.95 -13.79
C GLU A 137 2.00 -25.38 -13.57
N GLN A 138 1.52 -25.28 -12.35
CA GLN A 138 0.11 -25.56 -12.00
C GLN A 138 -0.77 -24.31 -12.19
N ILE A 139 -0.17 -23.13 -12.35
CA ILE A 139 -0.92 -21.88 -12.52
C ILE A 139 -1.51 -21.86 -13.93
N GLU A 140 -2.81 -21.68 -13.98
CA GLU A 140 -3.59 -21.55 -15.19
C GLU A 140 -4.21 -20.16 -15.35
N GLY A 141 -4.69 -19.84 -16.54
CA GLY A 141 -5.35 -18.55 -16.79
C GLY A 141 -6.56 -18.32 -15.91
N ILE A 142 -7.29 -19.40 -15.58
CA ILE A 142 -8.47 -19.32 -14.73
C ILE A 142 -8.13 -18.84 -13.31
N ASP A 143 -6.98 -19.23 -12.74
CA ASP A 143 -6.56 -18.81 -11.40
C ASP A 143 -6.41 -17.27 -11.33
N LEU A 144 -5.88 -16.66 -12.41
CA LEU A 144 -5.76 -15.20 -12.52
C LEU A 144 -7.11 -14.49 -12.68
N LEU A 145 -8.03 -15.09 -13.46
CA LEU A 145 -9.36 -14.51 -13.68
C LEU A 145 -10.22 -14.62 -12.42
N GLU A 146 -10.20 -15.76 -11.72
CA GLU A 146 -10.88 -15.94 -10.43
C GLU A 146 -10.34 -14.99 -9.37
N PHE A 147 -9.02 -14.79 -9.32
CA PHE A 147 -8.43 -13.78 -8.44
C PHE A 147 -8.98 -12.39 -8.73
N CYS A 148 -9.05 -11.99 -10.01
CA CYS A 148 -9.64 -10.70 -10.40
C CYS A 148 -11.12 -10.62 -10.03
N GLN A 149 -11.89 -11.71 -10.21
CA GLN A 149 -13.30 -11.75 -9.85
C GLN A 149 -13.50 -11.61 -8.34
N ASN A 150 -12.72 -12.30 -7.52
CA ASN A 150 -12.74 -12.16 -6.06
C ASN A 150 -12.48 -10.70 -5.60
N LEU A 151 -11.60 -9.98 -6.31
CA LEU A 151 -11.38 -8.56 -6.02
C LEU A 151 -12.60 -7.70 -6.37
N ARG A 152 -13.30 -7.99 -7.49
CA ARG A 152 -14.54 -7.33 -7.88
C ARG A 152 -15.68 -7.59 -6.92
N ASP A 153 -15.83 -8.84 -6.46
CA ASP A 153 -16.82 -9.23 -5.47
C ASP A 153 -16.64 -8.47 -4.13
N ARG A 154 -15.40 -8.13 -3.81
CA ARG A 154 -15.04 -7.23 -2.70
C ARG A 154 -15.28 -5.75 -3.02
N LYS A 155 -15.92 -5.43 -4.15
CA LYS A 155 -16.26 -4.06 -4.60
C LYS A 155 -15.04 -3.14 -4.80
N LEU A 156 -13.89 -3.71 -5.17
CA LEU A 156 -12.73 -2.90 -5.54
C LEU A 156 -12.90 -2.33 -6.95
N SER A 157 -12.40 -1.10 -7.17
CA SER A 157 -12.45 -0.47 -8.50
C SER A 157 -11.63 -1.25 -9.53
N GLU A 158 -12.06 -1.22 -10.81
CA GLU A 158 -11.32 -1.86 -11.92
C GLU A 158 -9.86 -1.39 -12.00
N ARG A 159 -9.59 -0.14 -11.67
CA ARG A 159 -8.22 0.37 -11.55
C ARG A 159 -7.42 -0.38 -10.48
N THR A 160 -8.02 -0.67 -9.33
CA THR A 160 -7.38 -1.45 -8.25
C THR A 160 -7.17 -2.88 -8.69
N VAL A 161 -8.18 -3.50 -9.32
CA VAL A 161 -8.08 -4.87 -9.87
C VAL A 161 -6.94 -4.95 -10.88
N GLN A 162 -6.83 -3.98 -11.80
CA GLN A 162 -5.74 -3.94 -12.77
C GLN A 162 -4.36 -3.76 -12.11
N ASN A 163 -4.23 -2.87 -11.11
CA ASN A 163 -2.97 -2.69 -10.39
C ASN A 163 -2.53 -3.99 -9.71
N TYR A 164 -3.49 -4.71 -9.12
CA TYR A 164 -3.26 -5.98 -8.45
C TYR A 164 -2.89 -7.07 -9.44
N PHE A 165 -3.61 -7.17 -10.55
CA PHE A 165 -3.24 -8.04 -11.67
C PHE A 165 -1.81 -7.78 -12.15
N GLY A 166 -1.43 -6.50 -12.34
CA GLY A 166 -0.06 -6.13 -12.72
C GLY A 166 0.99 -6.55 -11.69
N SER A 167 0.66 -6.53 -10.41
CA SER A 167 1.57 -6.97 -9.34
C SER A 167 1.74 -8.49 -9.33
N ILE A 168 0.65 -9.24 -9.53
CA ILE A 168 0.70 -10.71 -9.63
C ILE A 168 1.45 -11.13 -10.89
N THR A 169 1.19 -10.49 -12.03
CA THR A 169 1.90 -10.83 -13.28
C THR A 169 3.41 -10.54 -13.19
N ALA A 170 3.82 -9.52 -12.42
CA ALA A 170 5.23 -9.28 -12.14
C ALA A 170 5.87 -10.42 -11.31
N PHE A 171 5.13 -11.01 -10.38
CA PHE A 171 5.55 -12.19 -9.63
C PHE A 171 5.60 -13.42 -10.52
N LEU A 172 4.57 -13.67 -11.34
CA LEU A 172 4.53 -14.81 -12.26
C LEU A 172 5.69 -14.76 -13.28
N ASN A 173 5.99 -13.59 -13.82
CA ASN A 173 7.16 -13.41 -14.68
C ASN A 173 8.47 -13.76 -13.97
N PHE A 174 8.60 -13.41 -12.67
CA PHE A 174 9.74 -13.83 -11.87
C PHE A 174 9.80 -15.35 -11.69
N CYS A 175 8.66 -16.01 -11.60
CA CYS A 175 8.56 -17.48 -11.56
C CYS A 175 8.81 -18.15 -12.93
N GLY A 176 9.07 -17.38 -13.99
CA GLY A 176 9.27 -17.90 -15.34
C GLY A 176 7.97 -18.16 -16.12
N ILE A 177 6.82 -17.67 -15.60
CA ILE A 177 5.51 -17.84 -16.24
C ILE A 177 5.18 -16.60 -17.05
N ASP A 178 5.03 -16.73 -18.36
CA ASP A 178 4.50 -15.64 -19.20
C ASP A 178 2.97 -15.59 -19.09
N HIS A 179 2.47 -14.68 -18.26
CA HIS A 179 1.03 -14.46 -18.08
C HIS A 179 0.30 -14.12 -19.39
N LYS A 180 1.02 -13.69 -20.44
CA LYS A 180 0.41 -13.38 -21.75
C LYS A 180 -0.06 -14.63 -22.46
N LEU A 181 0.54 -15.77 -22.15
CA LEU A 181 0.13 -17.08 -22.65
C LEU A 181 -1.08 -17.65 -21.87
N LEU A 182 -1.22 -17.23 -20.59
CA LEU A 182 -2.31 -17.71 -19.73
C LEU A 182 -3.62 -16.96 -19.93
N VAL A 183 -3.56 -15.61 -20.12
CA VAL A 183 -4.76 -14.77 -20.24
C VAL A 183 -4.63 -13.87 -21.46
N LYS A 184 -5.61 -13.96 -22.36
CA LYS A 184 -5.66 -13.12 -23.57
C LYS A 184 -5.84 -11.66 -23.21
N LYS A 185 -5.41 -10.76 -24.11
CA LYS A 185 -5.44 -9.30 -23.87
C LYS A 185 -6.84 -8.78 -23.58
N GLU A 186 -7.85 -9.31 -24.26
CA GLU A 186 -9.26 -8.96 -24.12
C GLU A 186 -9.84 -9.30 -22.75
N ASP A 187 -9.33 -10.37 -22.08
CA ASP A 187 -9.82 -10.87 -20.80
C ASP A 187 -9.12 -10.24 -19.58
N ARG A 188 -8.06 -9.44 -19.83
CA ARG A 188 -7.34 -8.76 -18.75
C ARG A 188 -8.13 -7.57 -18.24
N PRO A 189 -8.00 -7.25 -16.93
CA PRO A 189 -8.59 -6.04 -16.37
C PRO A 189 -8.14 -4.80 -17.18
N ARG A 190 -9.11 -3.98 -17.57
CA ARG A 190 -8.83 -2.76 -18.34
C ARG A 190 -8.59 -1.59 -17.39
N LYS A 191 -7.70 -0.71 -17.81
CA LYS A 191 -7.43 0.51 -17.07
C LYS A 191 -8.50 1.54 -17.42
N GLU A 192 -9.40 1.77 -16.48
CA GLU A 192 -10.25 2.95 -16.52
C GLU A 192 -9.55 4.07 -15.74
N ASP A 193 -9.11 5.07 -16.46
CA ASP A 193 -8.55 6.29 -15.87
C ASP A 193 -9.53 7.44 -16.18
N PRO A 194 -10.55 7.66 -15.35
CA PRO A 194 -11.42 8.81 -15.53
C PRO A 194 -10.62 10.10 -15.44
N ASP A 195 -11.02 11.11 -16.21
CA ASP A 195 -10.38 12.41 -16.14
C ASP A 195 -10.53 13.00 -14.73
N PRO A 196 -9.48 13.63 -14.23
CA PRO A 196 -9.55 14.26 -12.92
C PRO A 196 -10.59 15.38 -12.90
N ILE A 197 -11.51 15.32 -11.94
CA ILE A 197 -12.53 16.35 -11.73
C ILE A 197 -11.98 17.34 -10.69
N PRO A 198 -11.80 18.64 -11.03
CA PRO A 198 -11.36 19.63 -10.06
C PRO A 198 -12.45 19.88 -9.02
N TYR A 199 -12.11 20.50 -7.90
CA TYR A 199 -13.12 21.08 -7.00
C TYR A 199 -13.79 22.29 -7.66
N ASP A 200 -15.06 22.51 -7.35
CA ASP A 200 -15.75 23.74 -7.72
C ASP A 200 -15.34 24.90 -6.80
N LYS A 201 -15.34 26.12 -7.35
CA LYS A 201 -14.89 27.32 -6.60
C LYS A 201 -15.77 27.59 -5.38
N GLU A 202 -17.07 27.39 -5.53
CA GLU A 202 -18.07 27.57 -4.46
C GLU A 202 -17.85 26.58 -3.33
N ASP A 203 -17.57 25.32 -3.65
CA ASP A 203 -17.31 24.28 -2.65
C ASP A 203 -15.96 24.50 -1.96
N VAL A 204 -14.93 24.95 -2.69
CA VAL A 204 -13.66 25.37 -2.08
C VAL A 204 -13.87 26.53 -1.12
N ALA A 205 -14.68 27.53 -1.48
CA ALA A 205 -14.97 28.65 -0.60
C ALA A 205 -15.70 28.20 0.69
N LYS A 206 -16.70 27.30 0.58
CA LYS A 206 -17.36 26.69 1.74
C LYS A 206 -16.36 25.92 2.61
N PHE A 207 -15.53 25.06 2.01
CA PHE A 207 -14.50 24.32 2.72
C PHE A 207 -13.55 25.24 3.49
N MET A 208 -13.01 26.26 2.82
CA MET A 208 -12.06 27.22 3.40
C MET A 208 -12.67 28.04 4.54
N SER A 209 -13.99 28.33 4.50
CA SER A 209 -14.68 29.07 5.57
C SER A 209 -14.82 28.26 6.86
N HIS A 210 -14.78 26.91 6.80
CA HIS A 210 -14.89 26.02 7.97
C HIS A 210 -13.54 25.66 8.61
N LEU A 211 -12.45 26.22 8.09
CA LEU A 211 -11.12 26.02 8.66
C LEU A 211 -10.93 26.83 9.94
N LYS A 212 -10.70 26.15 11.05
CA LYS A 212 -10.63 26.75 12.39
C LYS A 212 -9.26 27.28 12.78
N THR A 213 -8.19 26.75 12.20
CA THR A 213 -6.81 27.12 12.54
C THR A 213 -6.09 27.73 11.36
N GLU A 214 -5.23 28.70 11.61
CA GLU A 214 -4.43 29.34 10.56
C GLU A 214 -3.47 28.33 9.90
N ARG A 215 -2.92 27.40 10.67
CA ARG A 215 -2.09 26.29 10.13
C ARG A 215 -2.82 25.49 9.06
N HIS A 216 -4.06 25.06 9.33
CA HIS A 216 -4.83 24.29 8.35
C HIS A 216 -5.24 25.17 7.16
N ARG A 217 -5.60 26.43 7.41
CA ARG A 217 -5.94 27.37 6.34
C ARG A 217 -4.77 27.52 5.36
N LEU A 218 -3.59 27.79 5.85
CA LEU A 218 -2.38 27.96 5.03
C LEU A 218 -1.97 26.64 4.35
N PHE A 219 -2.14 25.51 5.03
CA PHE A 219 -1.85 24.21 4.45
C PHE A 219 -2.74 23.94 3.21
N PHE A 220 -4.06 24.05 3.35
CA PHE A 220 -4.97 23.77 2.25
C PHE A 220 -4.91 24.84 1.15
N GLU A 221 -4.65 26.10 1.51
CA GLU A 221 -4.41 27.15 0.53
C GLU A 221 -3.12 26.90 -0.26
N THR A 222 -2.07 26.40 0.39
CA THR A 222 -0.82 26.00 -0.27
C THR A 222 -1.04 24.81 -1.21
N LEU A 223 -1.76 23.79 -0.78
CA LEU A 223 -2.12 22.67 -1.67
C LEU A 223 -2.86 23.15 -2.92
N LEU A 224 -3.81 24.08 -2.75
CA LEU A 224 -4.63 24.61 -3.82
C LEU A 224 -3.87 25.50 -4.79
N LYS A 225 -2.96 26.35 -4.28
CA LYS A 225 -2.27 27.38 -5.08
C LYS A 225 -0.88 26.96 -5.57
N VAL A 226 -0.31 25.89 -5.03
CA VAL A 226 1.04 25.40 -5.38
C VAL A 226 1.01 24.01 -6.00
N GLY A 227 -0.05 23.24 -5.75
CA GLY A 227 -0.23 21.91 -6.33
C GLY A 227 0.77 20.86 -5.83
N LEU A 228 1.27 20.99 -4.59
CA LEU A 228 2.16 20.03 -3.96
C LEU A 228 1.48 18.66 -3.80
N ARG A 229 2.28 17.58 -3.83
CA ARG A 229 1.79 16.29 -3.34
C ARG A 229 1.64 16.33 -1.83
N GLU A 230 0.77 15.50 -1.28
CA GLU A 230 0.53 15.39 0.16
C GLU A 230 1.85 15.37 0.97
N ARG A 231 2.74 14.43 0.67
CA ARG A 231 4.02 14.32 1.39
C ARG A 231 4.96 15.50 1.15
N GLU A 232 4.90 16.14 0.00
CA GLU A 232 5.68 17.36 -0.29
C GLU A 232 5.20 18.50 0.60
N ALA A 233 3.89 18.66 0.76
CA ALA A 233 3.32 19.71 1.62
C ALA A 233 3.51 19.40 3.12
N THR A 234 3.33 18.14 3.53
CA THR A 234 3.50 17.70 4.92
C THR A 234 4.95 17.83 5.40
N PHE A 235 5.92 17.59 4.50
CA PHE A 235 7.36 17.71 4.78
C PHE A 235 7.94 19.04 4.29
N LEU A 236 7.10 20.05 4.02
CA LEU A 236 7.57 21.36 3.60
C LEU A 236 8.27 22.07 4.75
N GLU A 237 9.52 22.44 4.53
CA GLU A 237 10.36 23.14 5.49
C GLU A 237 10.51 24.60 5.09
N TRP A 238 10.82 25.46 6.06
CA TRP A 238 11.05 26.88 5.78
C TRP A 238 12.20 27.12 4.81
N GLU A 239 13.20 26.27 4.79
CA GLU A 239 14.32 26.33 3.83
C GLU A 239 13.92 26.03 2.37
N ASP A 240 12.72 25.46 2.15
CA ASP A 240 12.19 25.23 0.81
C ASP A 240 11.45 26.45 0.25
N LEU A 241 11.16 27.45 1.10
CA LEU A 241 10.50 28.68 0.72
C LEU A 241 11.54 29.75 0.41
N ASN A 242 11.68 30.08 -0.85
CA ASN A 242 12.51 31.20 -1.29
C ASN A 242 11.67 32.48 -1.32
N PHE A 243 11.67 33.20 -0.21
CA PHE A 243 10.91 34.45 -0.07
C PHE A 243 11.44 35.58 -0.97
N ARG A 244 12.72 35.54 -1.35
CA ARG A 244 13.33 36.53 -2.25
C ARG A 244 12.82 36.36 -3.68
N ASP A 245 12.83 35.13 -4.17
CA ASP A 245 12.46 34.82 -5.55
C ASP A 245 10.98 34.40 -5.66
N SER A 246 10.23 34.48 -4.52
CA SER A 246 8.80 34.21 -4.45
C SER A 246 8.42 32.82 -4.98
N CYS A 247 9.12 31.78 -4.53
CA CYS A 247 8.89 30.43 -5.02
C CYS A 247 9.07 29.35 -3.92
N VAL A 248 8.62 28.15 -4.23
CA VAL A 248 8.84 26.93 -3.46
C VAL A 248 9.79 26.02 -4.22
N ASP A 249 10.87 25.61 -3.58
CA ASP A 249 11.84 24.66 -4.11
C ASP A 249 11.55 23.24 -3.58
N VAL A 250 10.83 22.46 -4.37
CA VAL A 250 10.53 21.08 -4.02
C VAL A 250 11.74 20.19 -4.28
N LYS A 251 12.46 19.82 -3.23
CA LYS A 251 13.64 18.96 -3.31
C LYS A 251 13.25 17.51 -3.65
N GLY A 252 14.03 16.86 -4.50
CA GLY A 252 13.78 15.47 -4.95
C GLY A 252 13.89 14.43 -3.85
N ALA A 253 14.77 14.66 -2.87
CA ALA A 253 14.93 13.83 -1.67
C ALA A 253 15.46 14.67 -0.51
N LYS A 254 15.05 14.32 0.70
CA LYS A 254 15.53 14.90 1.96
C LYS A 254 15.67 13.80 3.01
N THR A 255 16.67 13.91 3.85
CA THR A 255 16.83 13.09 5.03
C THR A 255 16.92 14.00 6.26
N ARG A 256 16.13 13.73 7.28
CA ARG A 256 16.11 14.49 8.52
C ARG A 256 16.16 13.58 9.72
N MET A 257 16.90 13.98 10.74
CA MET A 257 16.88 13.36 12.07
C MET A 257 15.89 14.14 12.92
N LEU A 258 14.78 13.50 13.29
CA LEU A 258 13.76 14.11 14.15
C LEU A 258 13.75 13.39 15.50
N THR A 259 13.51 14.15 16.57
CA THR A 259 13.33 13.58 17.91
C THR A 259 11.86 13.26 18.12
N VAL A 260 11.54 11.96 18.20
CA VAL A 260 10.18 11.47 18.45
C VAL A 260 10.18 10.70 19.77
N ASN A 261 9.43 11.18 20.76
CA ASN A 261 9.37 10.59 22.11
C ASN A 261 10.74 10.41 22.78
N GLY A 262 11.66 11.37 22.58
CA GLY A 262 13.02 11.35 23.14
C GLY A 262 14.05 10.55 22.32
N GLU A 263 13.64 9.82 21.30
CA GLU A 263 14.52 9.06 20.41
C GLU A 263 14.75 9.79 19.09
N LYS A 264 15.99 9.82 18.63
CA LYS A 264 16.32 10.32 17.28
C LYS A 264 15.93 9.28 16.24
N LYS A 265 15.01 9.64 15.36
CA LYS A 265 14.56 8.80 14.23
C LYS A 265 14.91 9.47 12.91
N GLU A 266 15.42 8.69 11.98
CA GLU A 266 15.70 9.14 10.62
C GLU A 266 14.40 9.15 9.80
N PHE A 267 14.01 10.31 9.32
CA PHE A 267 12.91 10.49 8.39
C PHE A 267 13.47 10.75 6.99
N ARG A 268 13.09 9.90 6.06
CA ARG A 268 13.42 10.05 4.64
C ARG A 268 12.19 10.49 3.87
N PHE A 269 12.30 11.66 3.28
CA PHE A 269 11.37 12.12 2.28
C PHE A 269 12.00 11.96 0.90
N GLN A 270 11.23 11.42 -0.03
CA GLN A 270 11.66 11.26 -1.41
C GLN A 270 10.48 11.48 -2.33
N THR A 271 10.63 12.35 -3.33
CA THR A 271 9.63 12.49 -4.38
C THR A 271 9.66 11.26 -5.28
N LYS A 272 8.50 10.89 -5.85
CA LYS A 272 8.38 9.72 -6.74
C LYS A 272 9.37 9.73 -7.91
N THR A 273 9.74 10.92 -8.39
CA THR A 273 10.63 11.10 -9.55
C THR A 273 12.08 11.42 -9.17
N ARG A 274 12.37 11.67 -7.89
CA ARG A 274 13.66 12.16 -7.37
C ARG A 274 14.16 13.45 -8.04
N LYS A 275 13.33 14.16 -8.80
CA LYS A 275 13.66 15.40 -9.46
C LYS A 275 13.21 16.56 -8.59
N SER A 276 14.07 17.58 -8.47
CA SER A 276 13.73 18.85 -7.87
C SER A 276 13.00 19.73 -8.88
N ARG A 277 12.19 20.65 -8.38
CA ARG A 277 11.48 21.64 -9.19
C ARG A 277 11.16 22.88 -8.37
N THR A 278 11.01 23.99 -9.04
CA THR A 278 10.63 25.29 -8.46
C THR A 278 9.22 25.66 -8.91
N ILE A 279 8.40 26.13 -7.99
CA ILE A 279 7.00 26.51 -8.25
C ILE A 279 6.82 27.93 -7.74
N PRO A 280 6.34 28.89 -8.59
CA PRO A 280 6.10 30.26 -8.13
C PRO A 280 4.98 30.32 -7.09
N LEU A 281 5.11 31.22 -6.15
CA LEU A 281 4.11 31.54 -5.14
C LEU A 281 3.27 32.76 -5.58
N GLU A 282 1.96 32.62 -5.48
CA GLU A 282 1.05 33.76 -5.63
C GLU A 282 1.29 34.77 -4.50
N THR A 283 1.25 36.05 -4.81
CA THR A 283 1.64 37.14 -3.91
C THR A 283 0.88 37.12 -2.57
N GLY A 284 -0.44 36.89 -2.60
CA GLY A 284 -1.23 36.84 -1.37
C GLY A 284 -0.86 35.66 -0.46
N LEU A 285 -0.54 34.48 -1.04
CA LEU A 285 -0.07 33.33 -0.28
C LEU A 285 1.34 33.60 0.28
N LEU A 286 2.22 34.20 -0.50
CA LEU A 286 3.57 34.58 -0.08
C LEU A 286 3.55 35.44 1.17
N GLU A 287 2.75 36.49 1.20
CA GLU A 287 2.64 37.40 2.35
C GLU A 287 2.10 36.70 3.60
N LYS A 288 1.10 35.83 3.42
CA LYS A 288 0.58 35.01 4.52
C LYS A 288 1.63 34.05 5.08
N LEU A 289 2.43 33.41 4.21
CA LEU A 289 3.52 32.52 4.64
C LEU A 289 4.65 33.29 5.36
N LYS A 290 4.95 34.53 4.93
CA LYS A 290 5.89 35.41 5.66
C LYS A 290 5.38 35.72 7.06
N ALA A 291 4.12 36.13 7.20
CA ALA A 291 3.50 36.39 8.50
C ALA A 291 3.49 35.12 9.39
N TRP A 292 3.17 33.97 8.80
CA TRP A 292 3.19 32.69 9.49
C TRP A 292 4.60 32.32 9.98
N ARG A 293 5.64 32.60 9.19
CA ARG A 293 7.05 32.42 9.60
C ARG A 293 7.40 33.28 10.80
N GLN A 294 6.96 34.54 10.82
CA GLN A 294 7.21 35.47 11.94
C GLN A 294 6.56 34.96 13.24
N SER A 295 5.38 34.35 13.14
CA SER A 295 4.66 33.76 14.28
C SER A 295 5.23 32.40 14.73
N ASN A 296 6.05 31.76 13.90
CA ASN A 296 6.63 30.43 14.14
C ASN A 296 8.14 30.41 13.87
N PRO A 297 8.95 31.25 14.54
CA PRO A 297 10.35 31.47 14.18
C PRO A 297 11.26 30.27 14.44
N THR A 298 10.87 29.35 15.34
CA THR A 298 11.70 28.23 15.81
C THR A 298 11.36 26.89 15.18
N THR A 299 10.23 26.81 14.43
CA THR A 299 9.83 25.54 13.79
C THR A 299 10.65 25.23 12.55
N GLN A 300 10.88 23.96 12.29
CA GLN A 300 11.52 23.47 11.08
C GLN A 300 10.49 23.35 9.95
N PHE A 301 9.33 22.74 10.24
CA PHE A 301 8.28 22.51 9.26
C PHE A 301 7.33 23.69 9.17
N VAL A 302 6.92 24.04 7.94
CA VAL A 302 5.94 25.12 7.69
C VAL A 302 4.58 24.78 8.30
N PHE A 303 4.17 23.52 8.21
CA PHE A 303 2.88 23.01 8.69
C PHE A 303 3.05 21.90 9.73
N GLY A 304 4.11 21.94 10.52
CA GLY A 304 4.36 20.95 11.56
C GLY A 304 3.25 20.88 12.63
N THR A 305 3.18 19.75 13.30
CA THR A 305 2.36 19.61 14.51
C THR A 305 2.92 20.48 15.65
N ARG A 306 2.24 20.52 16.80
CA ARG A 306 2.75 21.23 18.00
C ARG A 306 4.14 20.76 18.46
N LYS A 307 4.55 19.53 18.06
CA LYS A 307 5.89 18.97 18.34
C LYS A 307 6.86 19.20 17.18
N ASP A 308 6.50 20.06 16.23
CA ASP A 308 7.25 20.31 15.00
C ASP A 308 7.60 19.01 14.22
N LEU A 309 6.61 18.15 14.06
CA LEU A 309 6.70 16.91 13.28
C LEU A 309 5.76 16.97 12.08
N PRO A 310 6.06 16.27 10.98
CA PRO A 310 5.13 16.13 9.87
C PRO A 310 3.78 15.56 10.34
N ASP A 311 2.69 16.17 9.88
CA ASP A 311 1.34 15.79 10.30
C ASP A 311 0.77 14.68 9.38
N GLY A 312 0.55 13.50 9.93
CA GLY A 312 -0.01 12.34 9.21
C GLY A 312 -1.54 12.30 9.15
N HIS A 313 -2.26 13.24 9.82
CA HIS A 313 -3.72 13.22 9.96
C HIS A 313 -4.45 14.26 9.11
N LEU A 314 -3.76 14.85 8.14
CA LEU A 314 -4.33 15.92 7.32
C LEU A 314 -5.43 15.44 6.35
N LEU A 315 -5.44 14.15 5.99
CA LEU A 315 -6.52 13.58 5.19
C LEU A 315 -7.81 13.45 6.00
N GLU A 316 -7.72 12.95 7.25
CA GLU A 316 -8.84 12.87 8.18
C GLU A 316 -9.38 14.28 8.46
N THR A 317 -8.51 15.23 8.76
CA THR A 317 -8.84 16.64 8.94
C THR A 317 -9.57 17.21 7.71
N CYS A 318 -9.10 16.91 6.49
CA CYS A 318 -9.76 17.33 5.25
C CYS A 318 -11.20 16.83 5.17
N LYS A 319 -11.43 15.55 5.45
CA LYS A 319 -12.77 14.94 5.43
C LYS A 319 -13.69 15.51 6.50
N GLU A 320 -13.17 15.73 7.71
CA GLU A 320 -13.94 16.35 8.80
C GLU A 320 -14.40 17.78 8.46
N ILE A 321 -13.51 18.58 7.86
CA ILE A 321 -13.83 19.94 7.42
C ILE A 321 -14.87 19.91 6.30
N ALA A 322 -14.73 19.04 5.31
CA ALA A 322 -15.69 18.89 4.23
C ALA A 322 -17.08 18.52 4.77
N LYS A 323 -17.13 17.56 5.70
CA LYS A 323 -18.38 17.17 6.38
C LYS A 323 -19.00 18.34 7.15
N ALA A 324 -18.19 19.10 7.88
CA ALA A 324 -18.65 20.29 8.61
C ALA A 324 -19.19 21.38 7.68
N ALA A 325 -18.64 21.50 6.47
CA ALA A 325 -19.08 22.42 5.43
C ALA A 325 -20.32 21.93 4.65
N GLY A 326 -20.89 20.77 5.00
CA GLY A 326 -22.04 20.18 4.30
C GLY A 326 -21.68 19.60 2.93
N LEU A 327 -20.42 19.25 2.72
CA LEU A 327 -19.89 18.65 1.48
C LEU A 327 -19.79 17.13 1.62
N VAL A 328 -19.77 16.42 0.49
CA VAL A 328 -19.59 14.95 0.46
C VAL A 328 -18.13 14.63 0.82
N SER A 329 -17.90 14.16 2.06
CA SER A 329 -16.56 13.98 2.62
C SER A 329 -15.66 13.00 1.83
N GLU A 330 -16.29 12.01 1.17
CA GLU A 330 -15.63 11.00 0.34
C GLU A 330 -14.94 11.61 -0.88
N ASP A 331 -15.48 12.70 -1.39
CA ASP A 331 -14.95 13.43 -2.54
C ASP A 331 -13.79 14.37 -2.18
N TRP A 332 -13.52 14.56 -0.87
CA TRP A 332 -12.48 15.45 -0.37
C TRP A 332 -11.24 14.69 0.06
N TYR A 333 -10.17 14.83 -0.74
CA TYR A 333 -8.87 14.22 -0.47
C TYR A 333 -7.72 15.09 -1.01
N LEU A 334 -6.58 14.99 -0.36
CA LEU A 334 -5.45 15.92 -0.56
C LEU A 334 -4.95 15.96 -2.01
N HIS A 335 -4.94 14.82 -2.71
CA HIS A 335 -4.48 14.77 -4.09
C HIS A 335 -5.40 15.50 -5.08
N ARG A 336 -6.70 15.66 -4.77
CA ARG A 336 -7.65 16.39 -5.62
C ARG A 336 -7.37 17.91 -5.62
N PHE A 337 -6.82 18.48 -4.53
CA PHE A 337 -6.34 19.87 -4.52
C PHE A 337 -5.28 20.10 -5.59
N ARG A 338 -4.35 19.16 -5.74
CA ARG A 338 -3.33 19.23 -6.79
C ARG A 338 -3.94 19.10 -8.20
N GLY A 339 -4.95 18.24 -8.38
CA GLY A 339 -5.73 18.18 -9.63
C GLY A 339 -6.45 19.49 -9.92
N THR A 340 -7.03 20.09 -8.90
CA THR A 340 -7.70 21.41 -8.98
C THR A 340 -6.71 22.51 -9.38
N PHE A 341 -5.54 22.58 -8.73
CA PHE A 341 -4.45 23.50 -9.12
C PHE A 341 -4.09 23.34 -10.61
N ALA A 342 -3.86 22.12 -11.06
CA ALA A 342 -3.51 21.84 -12.45
C ALA A 342 -4.59 22.35 -13.42
N THR A 343 -5.84 21.96 -13.17
CA THR A 343 -6.98 22.32 -14.03
C THR A 343 -7.23 23.83 -14.03
N TRP A 344 -7.22 24.48 -12.86
CA TRP A 344 -7.45 25.93 -12.78
C TRP A 344 -6.31 26.74 -13.39
N SER A 345 -5.04 26.29 -13.28
CA SER A 345 -3.91 26.92 -13.94
C SER A 345 -4.05 26.86 -15.48
N LEU A 346 -4.41 25.70 -16.02
CA LEU A 346 -4.66 25.51 -17.46
C LEU A 346 -5.87 26.34 -17.92
N TRP A 347 -6.93 26.44 -17.14
CA TRP A 347 -8.10 27.29 -17.45
C TRP A 347 -7.77 28.79 -17.38
N ALA A 348 -6.81 29.19 -16.56
CA ALA A 348 -6.30 30.55 -16.49
C ALA A 348 -5.34 30.90 -17.63
N GLY A 349 -5.00 29.94 -18.50
CA GLY A 349 -4.15 30.17 -19.68
C GLY A 349 -2.68 29.83 -19.49
N VAL A 350 -2.29 29.26 -18.33
CA VAL A 350 -0.93 28.75 -18.17
C VAL A 350 -0.75 27.56 -19.11
N ASP A 351 0.34 27.55 -19.87
CA ASP A 351 0.61 26.49 -20.83
C ASP A 351 0.86 25.12 -20.13
N ALA A 352 0.51 24.04 -20.84
CA ALA A 352 0.56 22.70 -20.29
C ALA A 352 2.00 22.25 -19.93
N ARG A 353 3.03 22.78 -20.59
CA ARG A 353 4.42 22.45 -20.30
C ARG A 353 4.86 23.05 -18.97
N THR A 354 4.52 24.29 -18.73
CA THR A 354 4.76 24.98 -17.46
C THR A 354 4.05 24.28 -16.31
N VAL A 355 2.76 23.93 -16.46
CA VAL A 355 2.02 23.16 -15.45
C VAL A 355 2.65 21.77 -15.23
N GLN A 356 3.12 21.11 -16.29
CA GLN A 356 3.85 19.84 -16.20
C GLN A 356 5.10 19.97 -15.32
N GLU A 357 5.89 21.03 -15.50
CA GLU A 357 7.09 21.30 -14.72
C GLU A 357 6.76 21.57 -13.26
N TRP A 358 5.79 22.43 -12.97
CA TRP A 358 5.35 22.72 -11.60
C TRP A 358 4.85 21.46 -10.87
N LEU A 359 4.12 20.59 -11.59
CA LEU A 359 3.66 19.33 -11.03
C LEU A 359 4.79 18.28 -10.93
N GLY A 360 5.88 18.43 -11.69
CA GLY A 360 6.93 17.41 -11.77
C GLY A 360 6.43 16.10 -12.39
N HIS A 361 5.62 16.21 -13.46
CA HIS A 361 5.19 15.07 -14.25
C HIS A 361 6.26 14.68 -15.26
N THR A 362 6.58 13.38 -15.35
CA THR A 362 7.61 12.88 -16.27
C THR A 362 7.18 12.86 -17.71
N LYS A 363 5.87 12.82 -17.96
CA LYS A 363 5.25 12.74 -19.29
C LYS A 363 4.14 13.77 -19.40
N ILE A 364 4.01 14.39 -20.57
CA ILE A 364 2.97 15.40 -20.81
C ILE A 364 1.56 14.81 -20.76
N GLU A 365 1.41 13.53 -21.11
CA GLU A 365 0.12 12.82 -21.07
C GLU A 365 -0.48 12.79 -19.65
N MET A 366 0.37 12.88 -18.61
CA MET A 366 -0.11 13.00 -17.22
C MET A 366 -0.75 14.36 -16.96
N THR A 367 -0.27 15.42 -17.61
CA THR A 367 -0.79 16.78 -17.46
C THR A 367 -1.96 17.02 -18.40
N SER A 368 -1.95 16.45 -19.61
CA SER A 368 -3.05 16.60 -20.57
C SER A 368 -4.39 16.07 -20.05
N ARG A 369 -4.39 15.15 -19.09
CA ARG A 369 -5.62 14.69 -18.40
C ARG A 369 -6.34 15.79 -17.62
N TYR A 370 -5.65 16.88 -17.27
CA TYR A 370 -6.23 18.07 -16.63
C TYR A 370 -6.73 19.11 -17.64
N LEU A 371 -6.51 18.86 -18.93
CA LEU A 371 -7.04 19.69 -20.04
C LEU A 371 -8.52 19.36 -20.30
N ALA A 372 -9.31 19.16 -19.22
CA ALA A 372 -10.75 18.95 -19.37
C ALA A 372 -11.35 20.07 -20.23
N PRO A 373 -12.08 19.74 -21.30
CA PRO A 373 -12.61 20.75 -22.19
C PRO A 373 -13.57 21.65 -21.40
N GLN A 374 -13.33 22.95 -21.46
CA GLN A 374 -14.31 23.91 -20.99
C GLN A 374 -15.55 23.83 -21.93
N ARG A 375 -16.72 23.71 -21.32
CA ARG A 375 -18.00 23.63 -22.07
C ARG A 375 -18.83 24.88 -21.82
N GLY A 376 -19.84 25.09 -22.67
CA GLY A 376 -20.76 26.22 -22.53
C GLY A 376 -20.12 27.57 -22.80
N GLN A 377 -20.58 28.62 -22.12
CA GLN A 377 -20.19 30.02 -22.37
C GLN A 377 -18.67 30.22 -22.32
N LYS A 378 -17.96 29.60 -21.38
CA LYS A 378 -16.49 29.73 -21.27
C LYS A 378 -15.75 29.19 -22.51
N ALA A 379 -16.25 28.17 -23.15
CA ALA A 379 -15.66 27.66 -24.39
C ALA A 379 -15.97 28.63 -25.56
N GLN A 380 -17.18 29.18 -25.59
CA GLN A 380 -17.59 30.18 -26.56
C GLN A 380 -16.78 31.46 -26.44
N ASP A 381 -16.53 31.95 -25.21
CA ASP A 381 -15.71 33.14 -24.98
C ASP A 381 -14.28 32.93 -25.48
N LYS A 382 -13.71 31.74 -25.27
CA LYS A 382 -12.36 31.41 -25.78
C LYS A 382 -12.30 31.38 -27.32
N ILE A 383 -13.27 30.75 -27.96
CA ILE A 383 -13.27 30.69 -29.44
C ILE A 383 -13.48 32.09 -30.06
N ASN A 384 -14.30 32.92 -29.40
CA ASN A 384 -14.53 34.30 -29.82
C ASN A 384 -13.29 35.17 -29.64
N ALA A 385 -12.40 34.85 -28.71
CA ALA A 385 -11.16 35.58 -28.48
C ALA A 385 -10.06 35.24 -29.50
N VAL A 386 -10.25 34.21 -30.34
CA VAL A 386 -9.28 33.82 -31.36
C VAL A 386 -9.38 34.82 -32.53
N SER A 387 -8.25 35.48 -32.86
CA SER A 387 -8.16 36.28 -34.08
C SER A 387 -7.96 35.36 -35.28
N TRP A 388 -8.98 35.27 -36.12
CA TRP A 388 -8.98 34.41 -37.30
C TRP A 388 -8.31 35.03 -38.50
N GLY A 389 -7.98 36.34 -38.46
CA GLY A 389 -7.33 37.07 -39.60
C GLY A 389 -8.21 37.21 -40.82
N VAL A 390 -9.53 37.06 -40.70
CA VAL A 390 -10.54 37.22 -41.79
C VAL A 390 -11.42 38.41 -41.48
#